data_aaba7859a06570ed3c5ada0bb91d276d
#
_entry.id   aaba7859a06570ed3c5ada0bb91d276d
#
_cell.length_a   1.000
_cell.length_b   1.000
_cell.length_c   1.000
_cell.angle_alpha   90.00
_cell.angle_beta   90.00
_cell.angle_gamma   90.00
#
_symmetry.space_group_name_H-M   'P 1'
#
loop_
_entity.id
_entity.type
_entity.pdbx_description
1 polymer ?
#
loop_
_entity_poly.entity_id
_entity_poly.type
_entity_poly.pdbx_seq_one_letter_code
_entity_poly.pdbx_strand_id
1 'polypeptide(L)'
;MVGVRFEWDEAKNAYNRKKHGVSFDTALRAFADPFALTEQNRIEGGEQRWQTLGLVEGHHLLVVAHTLRDEDEDGQSVEIIRIISARAANRKERRRYEQEIR
;
A
#
# COMPACT_ATOMS: atom_id res chain seq x y z
N MET A 1 14.60 16.75 -4.06
CA MET A 1 14.24 15.33 -4.23
C MET A 1 13.34 14.89 -3.09
N VAL A 2 12.26 14.20 -3.41
CA VAL A 2 11.33 13.68 -2.42
C VAL A 2 11.73 12.23 -2.11
N GLY A 3 12.01 11.94 -0.85
CA GLY A 3 12.25 10.58 -0.40
C GLY A 3 10.93 9.91 -0.05
N VAL A 4 10.93 8.58 -0.03
CA VAL A 4 9.78 7.78 0.38
C VAL A 4 10.25 6.81 1.47
N ARG A 5 9.48 6.74 2.55
CA ARG A 5 9.78 5.82 3.63
C ARG A 5 8.51 5.06 4.01
N PHE A 6 8.67 3.77 4.28
CA PHE A 6 7.58 2.91 4.72
C PHE A 6 7.70 2.65 6.21
N GLU A 7 6.56 2.61 6.88
CA GLU A 7 6.52 2.24 8.28
C GLU A 7 5.27 1.40 8.56
N TRP A 8 5.28 0.68 9.64
CA TRP A 8 4.13 -0.10 10.10
C TRP A 8 4.31 -0.55 11.54
N ASP A 9 3.22 -1.04 12.10
CA ASP A 9 3.20 -1.63 13.44
C ASP A 9 3.46 -3.13 13.29
N GLU A 10 4.46 -3.65 13.99
CA GLU A 10 4.83 -5.07 13.87
C GLU A 10 3.73 -6.01 14.35
N ALA A 11 2.93 -5.62 15.33
CA ALA A 11 1.81 -6.46 15.76
C ALA A 11 0.76 -6.57 14.65
N LYS A 12 0.51 -5.49 13.93
CA LYS A 12 -0.40 -5.50 12.79
C LYS A 12 0.17 -6.33 11.64
N ASN A 13 1.47 -6.25 11.44
CA ASN A 13 2.14 -7.07 10.42
C ASN A 13 1.95 -8.56 10.70
N ALA A 14 2.19 -8.98 11.95
CA ALA A 14 2.02 -10.37 12.34
C ALA A 14 0.57 -10.83 12.18
N TYR A 15 -0.38 -9.99 12.61
CA TYR A 15 -1.80 -10.28 12.48
C TYR A 15 -2.21 -10.42 11.01
N ASN A 16 -1.73 -9.50 10.18
CA ASN A 16 -2.06 -9.50 8.75
C ASN A 16 -1.54 -10.74 8.06
N ARG A 17 -0.30 -11.13 8.39
CA ARG A 17 0.30 -12.33 7.80
C ARG A 17 -0.49 -13.57 8.18
N LYS A 18 -0.95 -13.64 9.44
CA LYS A 18 -1.75 -14.78 9.90
C LYS A 18 -3.12 -14.81 9.21
N LYS A 19 -3.74 -13.65 9.06
CA LYS A 19 -5.10 -13.54 8.52
C LYS A 19 -5.15 -13.67 7.00
N HIS A 20 -4.21 -13.04 6.30
CA HIS A 20 -4.24 -12.93 4.84
C HIS A 20 -3.05 -13.59 4.15
N GLY A 21 -2.09 -14.08 4.90
CA GLY A 21 -0.91 -14.73 4.31
C GLY A 21 0.08 -13.76 3.69
N VAL A 22 -0.04 -12.47 3.94
CA VAL A 22 0.79 -11.43 3.35
C VAL A 22 1.49 -10.65 4.44
N SER A 23 2.82 -10.58 4.37
CA SER A 23 3.60 -9.73 5.27
C SER A 23 3.67 -8.32 4.70
N PHE A 24 3.91 -7.35 5.57
CA PHE A 24 4.06 -5.96 5.10
C PHE A 24 5.36 -5.75 4.33
N ASP A 25 6.38 -6.57 4.58
CA ASP A 25 7.61 -6.57 3.77
C ASP A 25 7.30 -6.92 2.31
N THR A 26 6.40 -7.87 2.10
CA THR A 26 5.95 -8.23 0.76
C THR A 26 5.05 -7.15 0.20
N ALA A 27 4.13 -6.62 1.03
CA ALA A 27 3.16 -5.63 0.60
C ALA A 27 3.82 -4.34 0.08
N LEU A 28 4.92 -3.91 0.67
CA LEU A 28 5.58 -2.69 0.22
C LEU A 28 6.07 -2.79 -1.22
N ARG A 29 6.27 -4.01 -1.72
CA ARG A 29 6.70 -4.21 -3.11
C ARG A 29 5.62 -3.84 -4.12
N ALA A 30 4.36 -3.78 -3.69
CA ALA A 30 3.26 -3.36 -4.57
C ALA A 30 3.48 -1.93 -5.05
N PHE A 31 4.15 -1.10 -4.24
CA PHE A 31 4.41 0.29 -4.60
C PHE A 31 5.50 0.42 -5.67
N ALA A 32 6.26 -0.63 -5.92
CA ALA A 32 7.29 -0.63 -6.96
C ALA A 32 6.73 -1.01 -8.33
N ASP A 33 5.49 -1.47 -8.40
CA ASP A 33 4.83 -1.78 -9.67
C ASP A 33 4.61 -0.48 -10.44
N PRO A 34 5.16 -0.34 -11.66
CA PRO A 34 4.97 0.90 -12.43
C PRO A 34 3.52 1.16 -12.80
N PHE A 35 2.67 0.15 -12.73
CA PHE A 35 1.24 0.28 -13.02
C PHE A 35 0.39 0.31 -11.75
N ALA A 36 1.00 0.48 -10.58
CA ALA A 36 0.27 0.53 -9.32
C ALA A 36 -0.81 1.61 -9.38
N LEU A 37 -1.99 1.27 -8.88
CA LEU A 37 -3.13 2.17 -8.86
C LEU A 37 -3.40 2.56 -7.41
N THR A 38 -3.24 3.84 -7.09
CA THR A 38 -3.50 4.36 -5.75
C THR A 38 -4.75 5.21 -5.78
N GLU A 39 -5.66 4.94 -4.89
CA GLU A 39 -6.95 5.65 -4.85
C GLU A 39 -7.36 5.93 -3.42
N GLN A 40 -8.16 6.96 -3.25
CA GLN A 40 -8.70 7.32 -1.94
C GLN A 40 -9.69 6.26 -1.46
N ASN A 41 -9.63 6.00 -0.18
CA ASN A 41 -10.58 5.14 0.49
C ASN A 41 -11.32 6.00 1.52
N ARG A 42 -11.79 5.41 2.59
CA ARG A 42 -12.56 6.13 3.61
C ARG A 42 -11.66 6.97 4.51
N ILE A 43 -12.30 7.90 5.22
CA ILE A 43 -11.65 8.63 6.31
C ILE A 43 -11.98 7.88 7.59
N GLU A 44 -10.97 7.62 8.41
CA GLU A 44 -11.14 6.87 9.63
C GLU A 44 -10.35 7.57 10.74
N GLY A 45 -11.03 7.91 11.83
CA GLY A 45 -10.39 8.64 12.92
C GLY A 45 -9.84 10.00 12.50
N GLY A 46 -10.48 10.66 11.54
CA GLY A 46 -10.03 11.95 11.02
C GLY A 46 -8.89 11.85 10.02
N GLU A 47 -8.45 10.63 9.68
CA GLU A 47 -7.32 10.43 8.78
C GLU A 47 -7.78 9.77 7.48
N GLN A 48 -7.36 10.34 6.36
CA GLN A 48 -7.67 9.78 5.04
C GLN A 48 -6.91 8.48 4.85
N ARG A 49 -7.64 7.42 4.53
CA ARG A 49 -7.07 6.14 4.15
C ARG A 49 -6.98 6.05 2.64
N TRP A 50 -5.96 5.35 2.19
CA TRP A 50 -5.70 5.11 0.76
C TRP A 50 -5.57 3.62 0.54
N GLN A 51 -5.73 3.19 -0.70
CA GLN A 51 -5.38 1.82 -1.06
C GLN A 51 -4.60 1.83 -2.36
N THR A 52 -3.59 0.97 -2.43
CA THR A 52 -2.78 0.80 -3.61
C THR A 52 -2.94 -0.63 -4.10
N LEU A 53 -3.29 -0.78 -5.37
CA LEU A 53 -3.31 -2.06 -6.04
C LEU A 53 -2.00 -2.19 -6.81
N GLY A 54 -1.23 -3.23 -6.52
CA GLY A 54 0.06 -3.41 -7.16
C GLY A 54 0.41 -4.87 -7.32
N LEU A 55 1.07 -5.18 -8.41
CA LEU A 55 1.50 -6.54 -8.73
C LEU A 55 2.84 -6.81 -8.08
N VAL A 56 2.94 -7.91 -7.35
CA VAL A 56 4.17 -8.32 -6.67
C VAL A 56 4.62 -9.65 -7.24
N GLU A 57 5.90 -9.74 -7.57
CA GLU A 57 6.52 -10.96 -8.10
C GLU A 57 5.88 -11.42 -9.41
N GLY A 58 5.20 -10.51 -10.14
CA GLY A 58 4.60 -10.81 -11.42
C GLY A 58 3.34 -11.66 -11.38
N HIS A 59 2.94 -12.14 -10.20
CA HIS A 59 1.82 -13.08 -10.08
C HIS A 59 0.75 -12.68 -9.09
N HIS A 60 1.11 -11.90 -8.06
CA HIS A 60 0.21 -11.61 -6.96
C HIS A 60 -0.20 -10.15 -6.98
N LEU A 61 -1.46 -9.91 -7.28
CA LEU A 61 -2.01 -8.57 -7.20
C LEU A 61 -2.50 -8.34 -5.77
N LEU A 62 -1.92 -7.36 -5.10
CA LEU A 62 -2.24 -7.05 -3.72
C LEU A 62 -2.99 -5.73 -3.62
N VAL A 63 -3.85 -5.65 -2.61
CA VAL A 63 -4.49 -4.40 -2.19
C VAL A 63 -3.87 -4.03 -0.84
N VAL A 64 -3.20 -2.90 -0.81
CA VAL A 64 -2.50 -2.43 0.39
C VAL A 64 -3.21 -1.19 0.90
N ALA A 65 -3.76 -1.27 2.11
CA ALA A 65 -4.36 -0.12 2.77
C ALA A 65 -3.27 0.63 3.53
N HIS A 66 -3.25 1.96 3.39
CA HIS A 66 -2.19 2.75 4.00
C HIS A 66 -2.63 4.20 4.21
N THR A 67 -1.81 4.95 4.93
CA THR A 67 -1.93 6.40 5.02
C THR A 67 -0.78 7.04 4.25
N LEU A 68 -0.89 8.34 4.02
CA LEU A 68 0.14 9.15 3.39
C LEU A 68 0.33 10.40 4.21
N ARG A 69 1.56 10.75 4.52
CA ARG A 69 1.86 12.04 5.12
C ARG A 69 3.24 12.51 4.70
N ASP A 70 3.46 13.79 4.74
CA ASP A 70 4.74 14.39 4.42
C ASP A 70 5.42 14.86 5.71
N GLU A 71 6.72 14.66 5.78
CA GLU A 71 7.54 15.17 6.89
C GLU A 71 8.76 15.87 6.33
N ASP A 72 9.20 16.92 7.04
CA ASP A 72 10.44 17.60 6.73
C ASP A 72 11.56 16.94 7.51
N GLU A 73 12.58 16.50 6.79
CA GLU A 73 13.78 15.94 7.41
C GLU A 73 15.00 16.67 6.83
N ASP A 74 15.66 17.44 7.68
CA ASP A 74 16.86 18.20 7.29
C ASP A 74 16.63 19.08 6.06
N GLY A 75 15.47 19.73 6.01
CA GLY A 75 15.11 20.62 4.90
C GLY A 75 14.62 19.92 3.65
N GLN A 76 14.44 18.61 3.71
CA GLN A 76 13.90 17.84 2.57
C GLN A 76 12.56 17.23 2.94
N SER A 77 11.66 17.22 1.96
CA SER A 77 10.35 16.59 2.14
C SER A 77 10.49 15.08 1.96
N VAL A 78 9.91 14.33 2.91
CA VAL A 78 9.88 12.87 2.87
C VAL A 78 8.43 12.44 2.95
N GLU A 79 8.00 11.61 2.01
CA GLU A 79 6.67 11.01 2.06
C GLU A 79 6.72 9.75 2.92
N ILE A 80 5.84 9.67 3.89
CA ILE A 80 5.75 8.51 4.79
C ILE A 80 4.50 7.73 4.42
N ILE A 81 4.70 6.47 4.05
CA ILE A 81 3.61 5.55 3.76
C ILE A 81 3.52 4.56 4.93
N ARG A 82 2.43 4.67 5.69
CA ARG A 82 2.19 3.77 6.80
C ARG A 82 1.26 2.66 6.34
N ILE A 83 1.76 1.44 6.28
CA ILE A 83 0.98 0.27 5.86
C ILE A 83 0.10 -0.18 7.02
N ILE A 84 -1.17 -0.42 6.72
CA ILE A 84 -2.18 -0.80 7.71
C ILE A 84 -2.65 -2.23 7.52
N SER A 85 -2.86 -2.63 6.27
CA SER A 85 -3.25 -4.00 5.95
C SER A 85 -2.91 -4.31 4.49
N ALA A 86 -2.86 -5.59 4.19
CA ALA A 86 -2.59 -6.03 2.82
C ALA A 86 -3.27 -7.38 2.60
N ARG A 87 -3.84 -7.56 1.42
CA ARG A 87 -4.51 -8.80 1.06
C ARG A 87 -4.46 -9.00 -0.44
N ALA A 88 -4.78 -10.20 -0.89
CA ALA A 88 -4.91 -10.46 -2.32
C ALA A 88 -6.12 -9.70 -2.87
N ALA A 89 -6.01 -9.21 -4.08
CA ALA A 89 -7.09 -8.52 -4.76
C ALA A 89 -8.20 -9.51 -5.12
N ASN A 90 -9.44 -9.05 -5.06
CA ASN A 90 -10.58 -9.82 -5.54
C ASN A 90 -10.73 -9.63 -7.05
N ARG A 91 -11.72 -10.32 -7.64
CA ARG A 91 -11.93 -10.28 -9.10
C ARG A 91 -12.22 -8.87 -9.60
N LYS A 92 -13.05 -8.13 -8.88
CA LYS A 92 -13.43 -6.78 -9.28
C LYS A 92 -12.23 -5.83 -9.26
N GLU A 93 -11.40 -5.94 -8.22
CA GLU A 93 -10.20 -5.15 -8.10
C GLU A 93 -9.17 -5.49 -9.18
N ARG A 94 -9.01 -6.78 -9.46
CA ARG A 94 -8.12 -7.23 -10.52
C ARG A 94 -8.56 -6.69 -11.87
N ARG A 95 -9.86 -6.70 -12.14
CA ARG A 95 -10.39 -6.17 -13.39
C ARG A 95 -10.10 -4.67 -13.51
N ARG A 96 -10.26 -3.92 -12.43
CA ARG A 96 -9.99 -2.49 -12.43
C ARG A 96 -8.52 -2.20 -12.69
N TYR A 97 -7.64 -2.96 -12.06
CA TYR A 97 -6.20 -2.83 -12.29
C TYR A 97 -5.85 -3.11 -13.75
N GLU A 98 -6.39 -4.17 -14.31
CA GLU A 98 -6.11 -4.55 -15.69
C GLU A 98 -6.60 -3.52 -16.70
N GLN A 99 -7.70 -2.85 -16.39
CA GLN A 99 -8.21 -1.79 -17.27
C GLN A 99 -7.31 -0.57 -17.29
N GLU A 100 -6.65 -0.28 -16.18
CA GLU A 100 -5.79 0.89 -16.08
C GLU A 100 -4.47 0.74 -16.82
N ILE A 101 -4.03 -0.47 -17.09
CA ILE A 101 -2.75 -0.70 -17.76
C ILE A 101 -2.86 -0.79 -19.28
N ARG A 102 -4.02 -0.51 -19.83
CA ARG A 102 -4.23 -0.53 -21.27
C ARG A 102 -3.81 0.76 -21.94
#